data_51632f569f9ce7c6ac16874b8d291b92
#
_entry.id   51632f569f9ce7c6ac16874b8d291b92
#
_cell.length_a   1.000
_cell.length_b   1.000
_cell.length_c   1.000
_cell.angle_alpha   90.00
_cell.angle_beta   90.00
_cell.angle_gamma   90.00
#
_symmetry.space_group_name_H-M   'P 1'
#
loop_
_entity.id
_entity.type
_entity.pdbx_description
1 polymer ?
#
loop_
_entity_poly.entity_id
_entity_poly.type
_entity_poly.pdbx_seq_one_letter_code
_entity_poly.pdbx_strand_id
1 'polypeptide(L)'
;MTAESVAGNGPPGPRSRSERTADSRLLILDAAVACLVEEGYAGASTLAVQARAGVSRGRLLHHFPSRAELLVAAAEHLATTKLDEVRRRAAALMQDEPTGRERVDRGIELMWATFQEPPFWAAMELWTAARTDPALRAALRGEERRLRAAIAAVANGIWGPEIAGAPLYDDLCELLFTSMRGVALVYAFEDRPAATDPHVALWKRLAARLLALDSHG
;
A
#
# COMPACT_ATOMS: atom_id res chain seq x y z
N MET A 1 20.32 4.02 55.80
CA MET A 1 19.31 3.00 55.54
C MET A 1 18.11 3.71 54.92
N THR A 2 18.08 3.78 53.59
CA THR A 2 17.00 4.37 52.83
C THR A 2 16.36 3.25 52.01
N ALA A 3 15.10 2.96 52.28
CA ALA A 3 14.33 1.92 51.63
C ALA A 3 13.90 2.42 50.24
N GLU A 4 14.35 1.74 49.18
CA GLU A 4 13.84 1.89 47.80
C GLU A 4 12.42 1.30 47.71
N SER A 5 11.48 2.18 47.36
CA SER A 5 10.10 1.82 47.06
C SER A 5 10.05 1.21 45.66
N VAL A 6 9.87 -0.11 45.60
CA VAL A 6 9.56 -0.84 44.36
C VAL A 6 8.13 -0.51 43.95
N ALA A 7 7.96 0.31 42.93
CA ALA A 7 6.68 0.57 42.30
C ALA A 7 6.19 -0.72 41.60
N GLY A 8 5.20 -1.36 42.17
CA GLY A 8 4.54 -2.55 41.60
C GLY A 8 3.76 -2.19 40.34
N ASN A 9 4.12 -2.86 39.23
CA ASN A 9 3.39 -2.84 37.99
C ASN A 9 2.13 -3.70 38.17
N GLY A 10 1.01 -3.07 38.52
CA GLY A 10 -0.28 -3.75 38.62
C GLY A 10 -0.76 -4.27 37.25
N PRO A 11 -1.61 -5.33 37.20
CA PRO A 11 -2.13 -5.84 35.94
C PRO A 11 -2.91 -4.75 35.21
N PRO A 12 -2.85 -4.72 33.86
CA PRO A 12 -3.57 -3.73 33.06
C PRO A 12 -5.07 -3.82 33.35
N GLY A 13 -5.69 -2.68 33.65
CA GLY A 13 -7.11 -2.58 33.95
C GLY A 13 -8.00 -3.06 32.80
N PRO A 14 -9.29 -3.33 33.03
CA PRO A 14 -10.21 -3.81 31.98
C PRO A 14 -10.30 -2.77 30.86
N ARG A 15 -9.99 -3.21 29.59
CA ARG A 15 -10.05 -2.37 28.39
C ARG A 15 -11.43 -1.72 28.25
N SER A 16 -11.45 -0.47 27.84
CA SER A 16 -12.68 0.31 27.62
C SER A 16 -13.55 -0.31 26.51
N ARG A 17 -14.82 0.07 26.43
CA ARG A 17 -15.71 -0.38 25.36
C ARG A 17 -15.23 0.12 24.00
N SER A 18 -14.66 1.32 23.92
CA SER A 18 -14.10 1.91 22.69
C SER A 18 -12.85 1.15 22.22
N GLU A 19 -11.95 0.77 23.12
CA GLU A 19 -10.77 -0.04 22.78
C GLU A 19 -11.17 -1.41 22.23
N ARG A 20 -12.11 -2.10 22.89
CA ARG A 20 -12.62 -3.40 22.40
C ARG A 20 -13.31 -3.30 21.04
N THR A 21 -13.94 -2.17 20.73
CA THR A 21 -14.57 -1.92 19.43
C THR A 21 -13.50 -1.66 18.36
N ALA A 22 -12.48 -0.86 18.66
CA ALA A 22 -11.33 -0.61 17.79
C ALA A 22 -10.54 -1.89 17.48
N ASP A 23 -10.21 -2.67 18.52
CA ASP A 23 -9.54 -3.98 18.40
C ASP A 23 -10.34 -4.91 17.46
N SER A 24 -11.66 -4.94 17.63
CA SER A 24 -12.56 -5.78 16.83
C SER A 24 -12.59 -5.37 15.36
N ARG A 25 -12.54 -4.06 15.08
CA ARG A 25 -12.50 -3.54 13.71
C ARG A 25 -11.19 -3.93 13.02
N LEU A 26 -10.06 -3.80 13.69
CA LEU A 26 -8.76 -4.20 13.16
C LEU A 26 -8.70 -5.70 12.88
N LEU A 27 -9.15 -6.56 13.79
CA LEU A 27 -9.22 -8.01 13.58
C LEU A 27 -10.02 -8.38 12.33
N ILE A 28 -11.14 -7.70 12.09
CA ILE A 28 -11.96 -7.92 10.89
C ILE A 28 -11.21 -7.46 9.63
N LEU A 29 -10.54 -6.32 9.67
CA LEU A 29 -9.76 -5.81 8.53
C LEU A 29 -8.59 -6.73 8.19
N ASP A 30 -7.82 -7.17 9.19
CA ASP A 30 -6.70 -8.09 8.98
C ASP A 30 -7.16 -9.43 8.38
N ALA A 31 -8.29 -9.97 8.88
CA ALA A 31 -8.89 -11.17 8.32
C ALA A 31 -9.38 -10.97 6.88
N ALA A 32 -9.97 -9.81 6.57
CA ALA A 32 -10.43 -9.48 5.23
C ALA A 32 -9.27 -9.30 4.25
N VAL A 33 -8.18 -8.66 4.69
CA VAL A 33 -6.92 -8.55 3.93
C VAL A 33 -6.39 -9.93 3.59
N ALA A 34 -6.29 -10.81 4.60
CA ALA A 34 -5.77 -12.15 4.39
C ALA A 34 -6.63 -12.96 3.40
N CYS A 35 -7.97 -12.93 3.54
CA CYS A 35 -8.87 -13.56 2.56
C CYS A 35 -8.70 -12.97 1.15
N LEU A 36 -8.60 -11.65 1.03
CA LEU A 36 -8.47 -10.99 -0.28
C LEU A 36 -7.15 -11.35 -0.97
N VAL A 37 -6.05 -11.40 -0.22
CA VAL A 37 -4.72 -11.73 -0.74
C VAL A 37 -4.58 -13.22 -1.09
N GLU A 38 -5.10 -14.11 -0.24
CA GLU A 38 -4.93 -15.57 -0.38
C GLU A 38 -5.96 -16.20 -1.33
N GLU A 39 -7.19 -15.72 -1.33
CA GLU A 39 -8.34 -16.32 -2.01
C GLU A 39 -8.95 -15.43 -3.10
N GLY A 40 -8.41 -14.21 -3.28
CA GLY A 40 -8.88 -13.22 -4.23
C GLY A 40 -10.27 -12.64 -3.88
N TYR A 41 -10.81 -11.81 -4.79
CA TYR A 41 -12.12 -11.18 -4.57
C TYR A 41 -13.24 -12.20 -4.37
N ALA A 42 -13.26 -13.28 -5.14
CA ALA A 42 -14.34 -14.28 -5.07
C ALA A 42 -14.38 -14.99 -3.70
N GLY A 43 -13.22 -15.39 -3.18
CA GLY A 43 -13.09 -16.10 -1.90
C GLY A 43 -13.31 -15.21 -0.68
N ALA A 44 -12.99 -13.92 -0.75
CA ALA A 44 -13.14 -12.96 0.33
C ALA A 44 -14.62 -12.64 0.62
N SER A 45 -15.39 -13.64 1.04
CA SER A 45 -16.79 -13.50 1.47
C SER A 45 -16.89 -12.99 2.91
N THR A 46 -18.02 -12.38 3.26
CA THR A 46 -18.28 -11.97 4.67
C THR A 46 -18.27 -13.16 5.63
N LEU A 47 -18.65 -14.35 5.15
CA LEU A 47 -18.63 -15.58 5.95
C LEU A 47 -17.19 -16.06 6.20
N ALA A 48 -16.34 -16.05 5.17
CA ALA A 48 -14.94 -16.41 5.30
C ALA A 48 -14.20 -15.47 6.25
N VAL A 49 -14.41 -14.14 6.06
CA VAL A 49 -13.82 -13.11 6.92
C VAL A 49 -14.31 -13.24 8.36
N GLN A 50 -15.60 -13.47 8.57
CA GLN A 50 -16.19 -13.70 9.91
C GLN A 50 -15.54 -14.89 10.62
N ALA A 51 -15.41 -16.02 9.93
CA ALA A 51 -14.81 -17.24 10.47
C ALA A 51 -13.34 -17.00 10.83
N ARG A 52 -12.58 -16.35 9.94
CA ARG A 52 -11.15 -16.06 10.14
C ARG A 52 -10.91 -15.06 11.28
N ALA A 53 -11.75 -14.02 11.38
CA ALA A 53 -11.66 -13.01 12.43
C ALA A 53 -12.15 -13.50 13.81
N GLY A 54 -12.85 -14.63 13.87
CA GLY A 54 -13.42 -15.16 15.11
C GLY A 54 -14.52 -14.25 15.71
N VAL A 55 -15.24 -13.48 14.87
CA VAL A 55 -16.30 -12.57 15.33
C VAL A 55 -17.69 -13.06 14.97
N SER A 56 -18.72 -12.58 15.68
CA SER A 56 -20.10 -12.84 15.30
C SER A 56 -20.51 -12.07 14.06
N ARG A 57 -21.50 -12.60 13.29
CA ARG A 57 -22.09 -11.92 12.13
C ARG A 57 -22.61 -10.52 12.48
N GLY A 58 -23.28 -10.36 13.63
CA GLY A 58 -23.79 -9.07 14.07
C GLY A 58 -22.67 -8.06 14.30
N ARG A 59 -21.53 -8.50 14.86
CA ARG A 59 -20.36 -7.63 15.07
C ARG A 59 -19.72 -7.20 13.76
N LEU A 60 -19.57 -8.12 12.79
CA LEU A 60 -19.05 -7.80 11.47
C LEU A 60 -19.94 -6.76 10.77
N LEU A 61 -21.26 -6.99 10.71
CA LEU A 61 -22.22 -6.10 10.06
C LEU A 61 -22.36 -4.74 10.77
N HIS A 62 -22.09 -4.69 12.07
CA HIS A 62 -22.04 -3.43 12.81
C HIS A 62 -20.88 -2.54 12.34
N HIS A 63 -19.72 -3.12 12.03
CA HIS A 63 -18.56 -2.39 11.53
C HIS A 63 -18.61 -2.14 10.02
N PHE A 64 -19.11 -3.11 9.26
CA PHE A 64 -19.13 -3.09 7.80
C PHE A 64 -20.48 -3.60 7.29
N PRO A 65 -21.41 -2.68 6.95
CA PRO A 65 -22.76 -3.02 6.52
C PRO A 65 -22.84 -3.86 5.25
N SER A 66 -21.83 -3.76 4.38
CA SER A 66 -21.78 -4.52 3.13
C SER A 66 -20.40 -5.17 2.91
N ARG A 67 -20.38 -6.22 2.06
CA ARG A 67 -19.14 -6.84 1.61
C ARG A 67 -18.24 -5.85 0.84
N ALA A 68 -18.84 -4.99 0.01
CA ALA A 68 -18.09 -3.99 -0.75
C ALA A 68 -17.35 -3.03 0.19
N GLU A 69 -18.04 -2.48 1.19
CA GLU A 69 -17.42 -1.58 2.18
C GLU A 69 -16.34 -2.28 3.00
N LEU A 70 -16.56 -3.53 3.41
CA LEU A 70 -15.56 -4.33 4.11
C LEU A 70 -14.27 -4.49 3.29
N LEU A 71 -14.39 -4.91 2.03
CA LEU A 71 -13.21 -5.19 1.20
C LEU A 71 -12.48 -3.92 0.77
N VAL A 72 -13.20 -2.82 0.53
CA VAL A 72 -12.58 -1.52 0.27
C VAL A 72 -11.83 -1.02 1.50
N ALA A 73 -12.43 -1.09 2.69
CA ALA A 73 -11.77 -0.70 3.93
C ALA A 73 -10.56 -1.60 4.25
N ALA A 74 -10.61 -2.90 3.92
CA ALA A 74 -9.48 -3.82 4.07
C ALA A 74 -8.32 -3.44 3.12
N ALA A 75 -8.61 -3.12 1.87
CA ALA A 75 -7.60 -2.67 0.92
C ALA A 75 -6.97 -1.33 1.33
N GLU A 76 -7.77 -0.39 1.83
CA GLU A 76 -7.28 0.89 2.38
C GLU A 76 -6.36 0.67 3.59
N HIS A 77 -6.76 -0.20 4.52
CA HIS A 77 -5.96 -0.55 5.70
C HIS A 77 -4.61 -1.16 5.29
N LEU A 78 -4.62 -2.11 4.35
CA LEU A 78 -3.41 -2.71 3.81
C LEU A 78 -2.52 -1.68 3.11
N ALA A 79 -3.10 -0.82 2.26
CA ALA A 79 -2.37 0.21 1.53
C ALA A 79 -1.72 1.22 2.49
N THR A 80 -2.46 1.69 3.52
CA THR A 80 -1.93 2.64 4.52
C THR A 80 -0.75 2.05 5.28
N THR A 81 -0.88 0.80 5.76
CA THR A 81 0.19 0.09 6.47
C THR A 81 1.43 -0.06 5.58
N LYS A 82 1.23 -0.37 4.31
CA LYS A 82 2.34 -0.52 3.35
C LYS A 82 2.98 0.80 2.94
N LEU A 83 2.22 1.87 2.81
CA LEU A 83 2.79 3.20 2.56
C LEU A 83 3.74 3.65 3.68
N ASP A 84 3.40 3.35 4.94
CA ASP A 84 4.29 3.63 6.07
C ASP A 84 5.55 2.77 6.05
N GLU A 85 5.45 1.52 5.60
CA GLU A 85 6.62 0.67 5.37
C GLU A 85 7.50 1.21 4.23
N VAL A 86 6.91 1.61 3.11
CA VAL A 86 7.63 2.22 1.97
C VAL A 86 8.34 3.50 2.39
N ARG A 87 7.69 4.36 3.21
CA ARG A 87 8.34 5.56 3.78
C ARG A 87 9.58 5.21 4.61
N ARG A 88 9.50 4.18 5.46
CA ARG A 88 10.67 3.72 6.25
C ARG A 88 11.77 3.17 5.36
N ARG A 89 11.44 2.34 4.35
CA ARG A 89 12.42 1.82 3.38
C ARG A 89 13.06 2.97 2.59
N ALA A 90 12.28 3.94 2.15
CA ALA A 90 12.78 5.13 1.46
C ALA A 90 13.76 5.92 2.34
N ALA A 91 13.41 6.16 3.60
CA ALA A 91 14.30 6.84 4.54
C ALA A 91 15.64 6.10 4.71
N ALA A 92 15.62 4.77 4.78
CA ALA A 92 16.84 3.96 4.88
C ALA A 92 17.68 4.02 3.60
N LEU A 93 17.05 3.92 2.41
CA LEU A 93 17.75 3.97 1.11
C LEU A 93 18.32 5.35 0.78
N MET A 94 17.83 6.40 1.42
CA MET A 94 18.24 7.78 1.20
C MET A 94 19.15 8.33 2.32
N GLN A 95 19.63 7.47 3.25
CA GLN A 95 20.47 7.89 4.39
C GLN A 95 21.81 8.50 3.97
N ASP A 96 22.38 8.05 2.86
CA ASP A 96 23.62 8.58 2.28
C ASP A 96 23.38 9.77 1.32
N GLU A 97 22.17 10.33 1.36
CA GLU A 97 21.76 11.53 0.62
C GLU A 97 22.08 11.45 -0.88
N PRO A 98 21.69 10.39 -1.59
CA PRO A 98 21.92 10.28 -3.02
C PRO A 98 21.26 11.46 -3.74
N THR A 99 21.90 11.99 -4.78
CA THR A 99 21.42 13.13 -5.55
C THR A 99 21.25 12.78 -7.03
N GLY A 100 20.56 13.66 -7.75
CA GLY A 100 20.43 13.55 -9.19
C GLY A 100 19.98 12.17 -9.66
N ARG A 101 20.73 11.57 -10.58
CA ARG A 101 20.40 10.31 -11.21
C ARG A 101 20.33 9.13 -10.24
N GLU A 102 21.26 9.04 -9.30
CA GLU A 102 21.29 7.94 -8.35
C GLU A 102 20.02 7.91 -7.47
N ARG A 103 19.56 9.07 -7.02
CA ARG A 103 18.33 9.20 -6.25
C ARG A 103 17.12 8.75 -7.05
N VAL A 104 17.03 9.13 -8.33
CA VAL A 104 15.95 8.73 -9.22
C VAL A 104 15.96 7.22 -9.45
N ASP A 105 17.13 6.64 -9.71
CA ASP A 105 17.29 5.22 -9.96
C ASP A 105 16.87 4.37 -8.76
N ARG A 106 17.27 4.75 -7.54
CA ARG A 106 16.85 4.10 -6.28
C ARG A 106 15.34 4.24 -6.04
N GLY A 107 14.78 5.40 -6.34
CA GLY A 107 13.32 5.63 -6.22
C GLY A 107 12.51 4.77 -7.17
N ILE A 108 12.97 4.58 -8.41
CA ILE A 108 12.34 3.70 -9.41
C ILE A 108 12.38 2.23 -8.94
N GLU A 109 13.51 1.77 -8.43
CA GLU A 109 13.62 0.40 -7.89
C GLU A 109 12.68 0.17 -6.71
N LEU A 110 12.64 1.12 -5.77
CA LEU A 110 11.74 1.04 -4.62
C LEU A 110 10.27 1.05 -5.06
N MET A 111 9.91 1.93 -6.00
CA MET A 111 8.56 1.98 -6.55
C MET A 111 8.20 0.66 -7.24
N TRP A 112 9.07 0.12 -8.11
CA TRP A 112 8.85 -1.16 -8.78
C TRP A 112 8.64 -2.31 -7.81
N ALA A 113 9.41 -2.36 -6.72
CA ALA A 113 9.26 -3.39 -5.70
C ALA A 113 7.84 -3.42 -5.09
N THR A 114 7.17 -2.27 -4.97
CA THR A 114 5.80 -2.21 -4.42
C THR A 114 4.75 -2.90 -5.29
N PHE A 115 4.97 -2.98 -6.60
CA PHE A 115 4.09 -3.68 -7.53
C PHE A 115 4.21 -5.21 -7.47
N GLN A 116 5.17 -5.73 -6.71
CA GLN A 116 5.34 -7.17 -6.49
C GLN A 116 4.71 -7.64 -5.16
N GLU A 117 4.19 -6.71 -4.37
CA GLU A 117 3.69 -6.96 -3.03
C GLU A 117 2.17 -7.21 -2.98
N PRO A 118 1.67 -7.92 -1.94
CA PRO A 118 0.25 -8.25 -1.79
C PRO A 118 -0.73 -7.08 -1.93
N PRO A 119 -0.43 -5.81 -1.49
CA PRO A 119 -1.33 -4.68 -1.68
C PRO A 119 -1.67 -4.38 -3.13
N PHE A 120 -0.69 -4.54 -4.02
CA PHE A 120 -0.93 -4.35 -5.45
C PHE A 120 -1.96 -5.37 -5.98
N TRP A 121 -1.78 -6.64 -5.66
CA TRP A 121 -2.68 -7.70 -6.11
C TRP A 121 -4.09 -7.55 -5.52
N ALA A 122 -4.20 -7.21 -4.24
CA ALA A 122 -5.49 -6.91 -3.61
C ALA A 122 -6.23 -5.75 -4.33
N ALA A 123 -5.51 -4.69 -4.71
CA ALA A 123 -6.09 -3.59 -5.48
C ALA A 123 -6.55 -4.04 -6.88
N MET A 124 -5.76 -4.86 -7.57
CA MET A 124 -6.11 -5.37 -8.92
C MET A 124 -7.35 -6.27 -8.89
N GLU A 125 -7.49 -7.12 -7.87
CA GLU A 125 -8.68 -7.93 -7.63
C GLU A 125 -9.94 -7.05 -7.51
N LEU A 126 -9.88 -6.01 -6.66
CA LEU A 126 -11.00 -5.10 -6.46
C LEU A 126 -11.32 -4.28 -7.71
N TRP A 127 -10.32 -3.77 -8.42
CA TRP A 127 -10.54 -3.01 -9.65
C TRP A 127 -11.17 -3.85 -10.77
N THR A 128 -10.71 -5.07 -10.91
CA THR A 128 -11.27 -6.01 -11.89
C THR A 128 -12.71 -6.34 -11.56
N ALA A 129 -13.02 -6.62 -10.29
CA ALA A 129 -14.37 -6.90 -9.82
C ALA A 129 -15.30 -5.68 -9.95
N ALA A 130 -14.82 -4.47 -9.67
CA ALA A 130 -15.58 -3.22 -9.77
C ALA A 130 -16.08 -2.93 -11.20
N ARG A 131 -15.51 -3.56 -12.21
CA ARG A 131 -15.96 -3.46 -13.60
C ARG A 131 -17.40 -3.95 -13.76
N THR A 132 -17.77 -4.99 -13.01
CA THR A 132 -19.09 -5.65 -13.09
C THR A 132 -19.93 -5.52 -11.81
N ASP A 133 -19.37 -4.95 -10.74
CA ASP A 133 -20.05 -4.72 -9.46
C ASP A 133 -20.23 -3.20 -9.20
N PRO A 134 -21.45 -2.66 -9.41
CA PRO A 134 -21.70 -1.23 -9.20
C PRO A 134 -21.54 -0.77 -7.75
N ALA A 135 -21.86 -1.62 -6.75
CA ALA A 135 -21.72 -1.28 -5.34
C ALA A 135 -20.25 -1.15 -4.95
N LEU A 136 -19.43 -2.11 -5.37
CA LEU A 136 -17.97 -2.05 -5.18
C LEU A 136 -17.37 -0.83 -5.89
N ARG A 137 -17.80 -0.54 -7.13
CA ARG A 137 -17.34 0.64 -7.87
C ARG A 137 -17.67 1.94 -7.13
N ALA A 138 -18.85 2.06 -6.55
CA ALA A 138 -19.25 3.23 -5.78
C ALA A 138 -18.39 3.41 -4.53
N ALA A 139 -18.11 2.32 -3.81
CA ALA A 139 -17.27 2.32 -2.61
C ALA A 139 -15.81 2.69 -2.92
N LEU A 140 -15.24 2.18 -4.02
CA LEU A 140 -13.86 2.46 -4.40
C LEU A 140 -13.58 3.91 -4.81
N ARG A 141 -14.55 4.63 -5.39
CA ARG A 141 -14.30 5.97 -5.98
C ARG A 141 -13.72 7.01 -5.02
N GLY A 142 -14.12 6.97 -3.76
CA GLY A 142 -13.61 7.88 -2.74
C GLY A 142 -12.21 7.55 -2.30
N GLU A 143 -11.96 6.28 -2.05
CA GLU A 143 -10.71 5.77 -1.51
C GLU A 143 -9.57 5.78 -2.53
N GLU A 144 -9.87 5.53 -3.80
CA GLU A 144 -8.89 5.60 -4.89
C GLU A 144 -8.21 6.96 -4.99
N ARG A 145 -8.96 8.05 -4.83
CA ARG A 145 -8.39 9.41 -4.85
C ARG A 145 -7.49 9.68 -3.65
N ARG A 146 -7.88 9.22 -2.46
CA ARG A 146 -7.08 9.35 -1.23
C ARG A 146 -5.78 8.56 -1.33
N LEU A 147 -5.88 7.32 -1.79
CA LEU A 147 -4.72 6.46 -1.99
C LEU A 147 -3.75 7.06 -3.01
N ARG A 148 -4.23 7.55 -4.13
CA ARG A 148 -3.40 8.22 -5.16
C ARG A 148 -2.66 9.43 -4.59
N ALA A 149 -3.33 10.28 -3.83
CA ALA A 149 -2.69 11.43 -3.18
C ALA A 149 -1.63 10.99 -2.16
N ALA A 150 -1.89 9.94 -1.39
CA ALA A 150 -0.93 9.40 -0.42
C ALA A 150 0.30 8.80 -1.10
N ILE A 151 0.13 8.09 -2.22
CA ILE A 151 1.22 7.55 -3.04
C ILE A 151 2.06 8.69 -3.62
N ALA A 152 1.45 9.73 -4.18
CA ALA A 152 2.14 10.90 -4.70
C ALA A 152 2.98 11.60 -3.61
N ALA A 153 2.44 11.75 -2.39
CA ALA A 153 3.17 12.31 -1.26
C ALA A 153 4.40 11.47 -0.87
N VAL A 154 4.30 10.14 -0.95
CA VAL A 154 5.44 9.23 -0.71
C VAL A 154 6.48 9.38 -1.81
N ALA A 155 6.08 9.42 -3.09
CA ALA A 155 6.98 9.61 -4.21
C ALA A 155 7.74 10.94 -4.11
N ASN A 156 7.04 12.03 -3.79
CA ASN A 156 7.67 13.34 -3.57
C ASN A 156 8.71 13.30 -2.44
N GLY A 157 8.43 12.58 -1.36
CA GLY A 157 9.38 12.38 -0.25
C GLY A 157 10.63 11.58 -0.66
N ILE A 158 10.47 10.57 -1.52
CA ILE A 158 11.56 9.75 -2.02
C ILE A 158 12.50 10.57 -2.91
N TRP A 159 11.95 11.30 -3.88
CA TRP A 159 12.76 12.03 -4.86
C TRP A 159 13.19 13.42 -4.40
N GLY A 160 12.54 13.97 -3.38
CA GLY A 160 12.88 15.25 -2.79
C GLY A 160 12.39 16.44 -3.61
N PRO A 161 12.44 17.66 -3.02
CA PRO A 161 11.82 18.85 -3.60
C PRO A 161 12.46 19.32 -4.91
N GLU A 162 13.75 19.08 -5.09
CA GLU A 162 14.46 19.47 -6.31
C GLU A 162 13.95 18.69 -7.53
N ILE A 163 13.89 17.36 -7.43
CA ILE A 163 13.40 16.50 -8.51
C ILE A 163 11.89 16.66 -8.67
N ALA A 164 11.13 16.74 -7.58
CA ALA A 164 9.69 16.95 -7.63
C ALA A 164 9.27 18.31 -8.20
N GLY A 165 10.17 19.29 -8.22
CA GLY A 165 9.98 20.60 -8.87
C GLY A 165 10.30 20.63 -10.35
N ALA A 166 10.78 19.55 -10.94
CA ALA A 166 11.13 19.52 -12.37
C ALA A 166 9.87 19.60 -13.26
N PRO A 167 9.92 20.29 -14.41
CA PRO A 167 8.74 20.56 -15.25
C PRO A 167 7.96 19.33 -15.72
N LEU A 168 8.64 18.21 -15.94
CA LEU A 168 8.03 16.95 -16.43
C LEU A 168 7.91 15.90 -15.32
N TYR A 169 8.02 16.28 -14.06
CA TYR A 169 7.96 15.34 -12.93
C TYR A 169 6.61 14.62 -12.83
N ASP A 170 5.51 15.35 -12.92
CA ASP A 170 4.17 14.76 -12.82
C ASP A 170 3.88 13.80 -13.98
N ASP A 171 4.30 14.17 -15.21
CA ASP A 171 4.18 13.31 -16.40
C ASP A 171 5.01 12.04 -16.25
N LEU A 172 6.22 12.16 -15.70
CA LEU A 172 7.08 11.00 -15.39
C LEU A 172 6.43 10.08 -14.36
N CYS A 173 5.89 10.63 -13.28
CA CYS A 173 5.20 9.85 -12.25
C CYS A 173 4.02 9.08 -12.82
N GLU A 174 3.17 9.71 -13.63
CA GLU A 174 2.03 9.08 -14.27
C GLU A 174 2.47 7.96 -15.25
N LEU A 175 3.49 8.22 -16.05
CA LEU A 175 4.07 7.24 -16.97
C LEU A 175 4.65 6.04 -16.23
N LEU A 176 5.45 6.27 -15.19
CA LEU A 176 6.04 5.19 -14.40
C LEU A 176 4.95 4.34 -13.74
N PHE A 177 3.99 4.99 -13.07
CA PHE A 177 2.91 4.29 -12.37
C PHE A 177 2.07 3.44 -13.30
N THR A 178 1.70 3.99 -14.46
CA THR A 178 0.87 3.30 -15.45
C THR A 178 1.63 2.16 -16.12
N SER A 179 2.88 2.39 -16.50
CA SER A 179 3.74 1.39 -17.12
C SER A 179 4.09 0.25 -16.16
N MET A 180 4.51 0.55 -14.92
CA MET A 180 4.83 -0.45 -13.89
C MET A 180 3.62 -1.34 -13.59
N ARG A 181 2.43 -0.76 -13.46
CA ARG A 181 1.18 -1.50 -13.29
C ARG A 181 0.93 -2.48 -14.44
N GLY A 182 1.07 -2.01 -15.67
CA GLY A 182 0.89 -2.85 -16.85
C GLY A 182 1.88 -4.01 -16.90
N VAL A 183 3.15 -3.74 -16.63
CA VAL A 183 4.20 -4.77 -16.59
C VAL A 183 3.97 -5.74 -15.42
N ALA A 184 3.58 -5.25 -14.26
CA ALA A 184 3.34 -6.10 -13.09
C ALA A 184 2.21 -7.13 -13.33
N LEU A 185 1.18 -6.80 -14.10
CA LEU A 185 0.10 -7.74 -14.43
C LEU A 185 0.58 -8.97 -15.22
N VAL A 186 1.69 -8.87 -15.94
CA VAL A 186 2.28 -10.01 -16.67
C VAL A 186 2.79 -11.07 -15.69
N TYR A 187 3.22 -10.67 -14.50
CA TYR A 187 3.67 -11.57 -13.44
C TYR A 187 2.56 -12.44 -12.82
N ALA A 188 1.29 -12.20 -13.17
CA ALA A 188 0.19 -13.10 -12.82
C ALA A 188 0.30 -14.48 -13.49
N PHE A 189 1.06 -14.60 -14.57
CA PHE A 189 1.19 -15.81 -15.37
C PHE A 189 2.60 -16.08 -15.91
N GLU A 190 3.56 -15.20 -15.64
CA GLU A 190 4.97 -15.39 -16.01
C GLU A 190 5.85 -15.46 -14.77
N ASP A 191 6.54 -16.58 -14.59
CA ASP A 191 7.55 -16.77 -13.54
C ASP A 191 8.91 -16.24 -14.01
N ARG A 192 9.20 -14.97 -13.70
CA ARG A 192 10.51 -14.36 -13.93
C ARG A 192 10.89 -13.44 -12.78
N PRO A 193 12.20 -13.24 -12.50
CA PRO A 193 12.63 -12.39 -11.40
C PRO A 193 12.30 -10.91 -11.70
N ALA A 194 11.44 -10.30 -10.89
CA ALA A 194 11.05 -8.89 -11.05
C ALA A 194 12.24 -7.92 -10.94
N ALA A 195 13.24 -8.24 -10.13
CA ALA A 195 14.43 -7.42 -9.96
C ALA A 195 15.27 -7.26 -11.24
N THR A 196 15.21 -8.22 -12.15
CA THR A 196 15.94 -8.22 -13.43
C THR A 196 15.05 -7.90 -14.63
N ASP A 197 13.84 -7.38 -14.40
CA ASP A 197 12.94 -6.98 -15.49
C ASP A 197 13.58 -5.89 -16.36
N PRO A 198 13.64 -6.07 -17.69
CA PRO A 198 14.30 -5.12 -18.60
C PRO A 198 13.64 -3.73 -18.59
N HIS A 199 12.37 -3.63 -18.18
CA HIS A 199 11.69 -2.35 -18.04
C HIS A 199 12.29 -1.47 -16.93
N VAL A 200 12.90 -2.05 -15.89
CA VAL A 200 13.58 -1.26 -14.84
C VAL A 200 14.65 -0.36 -15.46
N ALA A 201 15.52 -0.93 -16.30
CA ALA A 201 16.53 -0.16 -17.02
C ALA A 201 15.94 0.85 -18.01
N LEU A 202 14.81 0.52 -18.64
CA LEU A 202 14.09 1.43 -19.53
C LEU A 202 13.54 2.63 -18.76
N TRP A 203 12.86 2.40 -17.64
CA TRP A 203 12.31 3.48 -16.80
C TRP A 203 13.39 4.42 -16.29
N LYS A 204 14.53 3.91 -15.84
CA LYS A 204 15.68 4.70 -15.40
C LYS A 204 16.22 5.60 -16.53
N ARG A 205 16.38 5.06 -17.74
CA ARG A 205 16.83 5.86 -18.90
C ARG A 205 15.82 6.95 -19.26
N LEU A 206 14.52 6.64 -19.26
CA LEU A 206 13.49 7.64 -19.57
C LEU A 206 13.42 8.73 -18.51
N ALA A 207 13.49 8.36 -17.23
CA ALA A 207 13.49 9.31 -16.14
C ALA A 207 14.69 10.27 -16.23
N ALA A 208 15.90 9.74 -16.46
CA ALA A 208 17.09 10.57 -16.62
C ALA A 208 16.96 11.60 -17.76
N ARG A 209 16.36 11.21 -18.89
CA ARG A 209 16.13 12.12 -20.01
C ARG A 209 15.06 13.16 -19.72
N LEU A 210 13.92 12.76 -19.17
CA LEU A 210 12.80 13.68 -18.88
C LEU A 210 13.16 14.71 -17.80
N LEU A 211 14.00 14.32 -16.84
CA LEU A 211 14.48 15.19 -15.78
C LEU A 211 15.80 15.90 -16.11
N ALA A 212 16.32 15.76 -17.34
CA ALA A 212 17.58 16.35 -17.81
C ALA A 212 18.81 16.02 -16.92
N LEU A 213 18.85 14.82 -16.32
CA LEU A 213 19.91 14.41 -15.39
C LEU A 213 21.20 13.94 -16.10
N ASP A 214 21.15 13.70 -17.40
CA ASP A 214 22.31 13.26 -18.20
C ASP A 214 23.18 14.44 -18.70
N SER A 215 22.83 15.71 -18.38
CA SER A 215 23.46 16.91 -18.92
C SER A 215 24.61 17.49 -18.07
N HIS A 216 24.97 16.81 -16.95
CA HIS A 216 25.99 17.28 -16.02
C HIS A 216 27.00 16.16 -15.72
N GLY A 217 27.71 15.71 -16.73
CA GLY A 217 28.83 14.81 -16.66
C GLY A 217 30.05 15.38 -17.37
#